data_8d834a29f6df77b17a7672f1a4cd55f0
#
_entry.id   8d834a29f6df77b17a7672f1a4cd55f0
#
_cell.length_a   1.000
_cell.length_b   1.000
_cell.length_c   1.000
_cell.angle_alpha   90.00
_cell.angle_beta   90.00
_cell.angle_gamma   90.00
#
_symmetry.space_group_name_H-M   'P 1'
#
loop_
_entity.id
_entity.type
_entity.pdbx_description
1 polymer ?
#
loop_
_entity_poly.entity_id
_entity_poly.type
_entity_poly.pdbx_seq_one_letter_code
_entity_poly.pdbx_strand_id
1 'polypeptide(L)'
;MAYIGDGAIEEGVVHESFNLARIQKAPILFVVENNLFASHMHISQRQTSDSAARFAKANNIQHYLIDGNDVVSVFKKSQKLIRNLRNGNGPALIELVTYRWYGHVDWRDDIDVGVKRSLKDVKNWKKRDPILRLSKSMIKAGIWNLDKEKKINDKIDKKIHEAWNKALKDPFT
;
A
#
# COMPACT_ATOMS: atom_id res chain seq x y z
N MET A 1 13.34 -3.04 -0.96
CA MET A 1 12.11 -2.57 -0.29
C MET A 1 11.45 -3.73 0.40
N ALA A 2 10.90 -3.51 1.59
CA ALA A 2 10.11 -4.48 2.35
C ALA A 2 8.68 -3.93 2.51
N TYR A 3 7.69 -4.64 2.01
CA TYR A 3 6.27 -4.29 2.14
C TYR A 3 5.68 -4.97 3.37
N ILE A 4 4.93 -4.23 4.17
CA ILE A 4 4.40 -4.67 5.46
C ILE A 4 2.96 -4.17 5.60
N GLY A 5 2.01 -5.06 5.92
CA GLY A 5 0.64 -4.64 6.29
C GLY A 5 0.58 -4.06 7.70
N ASP A 6 -0.50 -3.33 7.99
CA ASP A 6 -0.73 -2.70 9.31
C ASP A 6 -0.88 -3.71 10.46
N GLY A 7 -1.25 -4.96 10.17
CA GLY A 7 -1.22 -6.04 11.16
C GLY A 7 0.16 -6.66 11.32
N ALA A 8 0.87 -6.89 10.23
CA ALA A 8 2.19 -7.51 10.27
C ALA A 8 3.25 -6.65 10.97
N ILE A 9 3.10 -5.33 10.99
CA ILE A 9 4.04 -4.44 11.69
C ILE A 9 4.01 -4.62 13.22
N GLU A 10 3.03 -5.32 13.76
CA GLU A 10 2.91 -5.63 15.19
C GLU A 10 3.74 -6.85 15.61
N GLU A 11 4.23 -7.63 14.63
CA GLU A 11 5.06 -8.81 14.90
C GLU A 11 6.43 -8.43 15.46
N GLY A 12 6.89 -9.19 16.46
CA GLY A 12 8.18 -8.93 17.14
C GLY A 12 9.37 -8.88 16.19
N VAL A 13 9.40 -9.76 15.17
CA VAL A 13 10.46 -9.82 14.15
C VAL A 13 10.60 -8.51 13.36
N VAL A 14 9.53 -7.74 13.20
CA VAL A 14 9.59 -6.44 12.51
C VAL A 14 10.35 -5.42 13.35
N HIS A 15 10.13 -5.40 14.68
CA HIS A 15 10.83 -4.50 15.60
C HIS A 15 12.32 -4.85 15.69
N GLU A 16 12.66 -6.13 15.73
CA GLU A 16 14.04 -6.61 15.67
C GLU A 16 14.71 -6.20 14.35
N SER A 17 13.99 -6.35 13.23
CA SER A 17 14.45 -5.95 11.91
C SER A 17 14.70 -4.44 11.80
N PHE A 18 13.85 -3.60 12.39
CA PHE A 18 14.06 -2.16 12.45
C PHE A 18 15.34 -1.79 13.19
N ASN A 19 15.54 -2.39 14.38
CA ASN A 19 16.74 -2.16 15.18
C ASN A 19 17.99 -2.58 14.42
N LEU A 20 18.01 -3.79 13.87
CA LEU A 20 19.14 -4.31 13.10
C LEU A 20 19.44 -3.46 11.85
N ALA A 21 18.42 -3.12 11.09
CA ALA A 21 18.57 -2.27 9.91
C ALA A 21 19.16 -0.90 10.26
N ARG A 22 18.76 -0.34 11.41
CA ARG A 22 19.28 0.97 11.86
C ARG A 22 20.74 0.87 12.30
N ILE A 23 21.12 -0.16 13.04
CA ILE A 23 22.51 -0.39 13.49
C ILE A 23 23.43 -0.56 12.28
N GLN A 24 23.02 -1.38 11.32
CA GLN A 24 23.79 -1.67 10.11
C GLN A 24 23.72 -0.56 9.05
N LYS A 25 22.93 0.50 9.27
CA LYS A 25 22.65 1.53 8.26
C LYS A 25 22.19 0.93 6.93
N ALA A 26 21.45 -0.17 6.99
CA ALA A 26 21.01 -0.90 5.81
C ALA A 26 20.12 -0.03 4.90
N PRO A 27 20.32 -0.02 3.57
CA PRO A 27 19.55 0.81 2.64
C PRO A 27 18.16 0.19 2.36
N ILE A 28 17.35 0.04 3.40
CA ILE A 28 16.02 -0.57 3.34
C ILE A 28 14.94 0.51 3.41
N LEU A 29 14.00 0.49 2.46
CA LEU A 29 12.74 1.20 2.54
C LEU A 29 11.65 0.23 3.03
N PHE A 30 11.19 0.44 4.25
CA PHE A 30 10.00 -0.22 4.78
C PHE A 30 8.75 0.53 4.30
N VAL A 31 7.87 -0.17 3.60
CA VAL A 31 6.61 0.37 3.07
C VAL A 31 5.48 -0.27 3.84
N VAL A 32 4.80 0.52 4.66
CA VAL A 32 3.63 0.06 5.42
C VAL A 32 2.36 0.40 4.65
N GLU A 33 1.64 -0.62 4.21
CA GLU A 33 0.34 -0.49 3.59
C GLU A 33 -0.74 -0.55 4.69
N ASN A 34 -1.03 0.63 5.27
CA ASN A 34 -2.01 0.75 6.35
C ASN A 34 -3.42 0.91 5.78
N ASN A 35 -4.12 -0.22 5.65
CA ASN A 35 -5.52 -0.23 5.22
C ASN A 35 -6.52 -0.24 6.40
N LEU A 36 -6.03 -0.03 7.61
CA LEU A 36 -6.76 0.04 8.89
C LEU A 36 -7.28 -1.32 9.40
N PHE A 37 -7.07 -2.42 8.67
CA PHE A 37 -7.59 -3.73 9.06
C PHE A 37 -6.56 -4.85 8.90
N ALA A 38 -6.21 -5.51 9.98
CA ALA A 38 -5.54 -6.81 9.95
C ALA A 38 -6.60 -7.90 9.83
N SER A 39 -6.73 -8.48 8.63
CA SER A 39 -7.82 -9.40 8.29
C SER A 39 -9.19 -8.82 8.67
N HIS A 40 -9.68 -9.13 9.85
CA HIS A 40 -11.00 -8.76 10.35
C HIS A 40 -10.99 -7.71 11.46
N MET A 41 -9.83 -7.36 12.01
CA MET A 41 -9.72 -6.49 13.18
C MET A 41 -9.26 -5.09 12.79
N HIS A 42 -10.05 -4.08 13.15
CA HIS A 42 -9.69 -2.67 12.93
C HIS A 42 -8.50 -2.28 13.80
N ILE A 43 -7.65 -1.39 13.28
CA ILE A 43 -6.42 -0.94 13.94
C ILE A 43 -6.66 -0.39 15.36
N SER A 44 -7.77 0.30 15.60
CA SER A 44 -8.13 0.84 16.93
C SER A 44 -8.38 -0.23 18.00
N GLN A 45 -8.61 -1.48 17.60
CA GLN A 45 -8.79 -2.61 18.52
C GLN A 45 -7.47 -3.33 18.82
N ARG A 46 -6.40 -3.01 18.08
CA ARG A 46 -5.11 -3.70 18.16
C ARG A 46 -3.98 -2.79 18.61
N GLN A 47 -4.08 -1.50 18.28
CA GLN A 47 -3.01 -0.54 18.51
C GLN A 47 -3.51 0.66 19.32
N THR A 48 -2.63 1.23 20.11
CA THR A 48 -2.90 2.45 20.90
C THR A 48 -2.91 3.72 20.05
N SER A 49 -2.56 3.63 18.78
CA SER A 49 -2.51 4.73 17.82
C SER A 49 -2.71 4.19 16.41
N ASP A 50 -3.37 4.99 15.57
CA ASP A 50 -3.67 4.63 14.19
C ASP A 50 -2.45 4.70 13.24
N SER A 51 -1.30 5.18 13.72
CA SER A 51 -0.07 5.29 12.92
C SER A 51 0.98 4.26 13.32
N ALA A 52 1.41 3.49 12.34
CA ALA A 52 2.52 2.55 12.44
C ALA A 52 3.90 3.25 12.39
N ALA A 53 3.96 4.49 11.92
CA ALA A 53 5.19 5.28 11.84
C ALA A 53 5.86 5.48 13.21
N ARG A 54 5.10 5.39 14.31
CA ARG A 54 5.65 5.46 15.67
C ARG A 54 6.69 4.37 15.97
N PHE A 55 6.57 3.20 15.37
CA PHE A 55 7.55 2.11 15.55
C PHE A 55 8.89 2.44 14.91
N ALA A 56 8.88 3.10 13.75
CA ALA A 56 10.09 3.61 13.13
C ALA A 56 10.73 4.72 13.97
N LYS A 57 9.92 5.62 14.54
CA LYS A 57 10.38 6.67 15.45
C LYS A 57 11.09 6.10 16.67
N ALA A 58 10.55 5.04 17.28
CA ALA A 58 11.15 4.38 18.44
C ALA A 58 12.56 3.80 18.13
N ASN A 59 12.83 3.44 16.88
CA ASN A 59 14.12 2.92 16.41
C ASN A 59 14.99 3.98 15.72
N ASN A 60 14.69 5.27 15.85
CA ASN A 60 15.42 6.37 15.18
C ASN A 60 15.49 6.20 13.65
N ILE A 61 14.47 5.63 13.04
CA ILE A 61 14.33 5.48 11.59
C ILE A 61 13.56 6.67 11.04
N GLN A 62 14.06 7.26 9.95
CA GLN A 62 13.35 8.31 9.22
C GLN A 62 12.01 7.78 8.73
N HIS A 63 10.91 8.48 9.03
CA HIS A 63 9.58 8.00 8.71
C HIS A 63 8.67 9.09 8.18
N TYR A 64 7.67 8.66 7.39
CA TYR A 64 6.63 9.53 6.84
C TYR A 64 5.30 8.80 6.82
N LEU A 65 4.24 9.56 7.14
CA LEU A 65 2.84 9.16 7.00
C LEU A 65 2.22 9.97 5.88
N ILE A 66 1.67 9.34 4.85
CA ILE A 66 1.05 10.01 3.71
C ILE A 66 -0.23 9.31 3.24
N ASP A 67 -1.01 10.03 2.45
CA ASP A 67 -2.17 9.47 1.74
C ASP A 67 -1.69 8.46 0.69
N GLY A 68 -1.92 7.17 0.94
CA GLY A 68 -1.57 6.07 0.01
C GLY A 68 -2.35 6.12 -1.31
N ASN A 69 -3.47 6.86 -1.35
CA ASN A 69 -4.28 7.03 -2.55
C ASN A 69 -3.87 8.28 -3.37
N ASP A 70 -2.83 9.00 -2.98
CA ASP A 70 -2.20 10.06 -3.78
C ASP A 70 -0.95 9.54 -4.49
N VAL A 71 -1.12 9.04 -5.70
CA VAL A 71 -0.04 8.42 -6.50
C VAL A 71 1.15 9.36 -6.69
N VAL A 72 0.91 10.66 -6.89
CA VAL A 72 1.97 11.66 -7.12
C VAL A 72 2.77 11.88 -5.85
N SER A 73 2.10 12.00 -4.71
CA SER A 73 2.75 12.15 -3.40
C SER A 73 3.58 10.92 -3.04
N VAL A 74 3.01 9.72 -3.25
CA VAL A 74 3.73 8.44 -3.04
C VAL A 74 4.97 8.39 -3.89
N PHE A 75 4.86 8.67 -5.20
CA PHE A 75 5.98 8.64 -6.13
C PHE A 75 7.10 9.61 -5.73
N LYS A 76 6.77 10.89 -5.51
CA LYS A 76 7.75 11.93 -5.16
C LYS A 76 8.46 11.62 -3.84
N LYS A 77 7.71 11.16 -2.82
CA LYS A 77 8.27 10.83 -1.52
C LYS A 77 9.17 9.60 -1.61
N SER A 78 8.72 8.54 -2.27
CA SER A 78 9.50 7.32 -2.47
C SER A 78 10.81 7.59 -3.23
N GLN A 79 10.78 8.39 -4.29
CA GLN A 79 12.00 8.79 -5.01
C GLN A 79 13.00 9.48 -4.09
N LYS A 80 12.54 10.42 -3.25
CA LYS A 80 13.42 11.13 -2.30
C LYS A 80 14.04 10.16 -1.30
N LEU A 81 13.23 9.27 -0.74
CA LEU A 81 13.70 8.27 0.23
C LEU A 81 14.71 7.31 -0.40
N ILE A 82 14.41 6.77 -1.57
CA ILE A 82 15.32 5.84 -2.27
C ILE A 82 16.68 6.50 -2.56
N ARG A 83 16.69 7.77 -2.97
CA ARG A 83 17.94 8.51 -3.13
C ARG A 83 18.73 8.63 -1.82
N ASN A 84 18.05 8.96 -0.73
CA ASN A 84 18.68 9.05 0.59
C ASN A 84 19.29 7.72 1.04
N LEU A 85 18.55 6.60 0.83
CA LEU A 85 19.03 5.26 1.15
C LEU A 85 20.29 4.90 0.36
N ARG A 86 20.31 5.20 -0.94
CA ARG A 86 21.46 4.96 -1.81
C ARG A 86 22.68 5.80 -1.44
N ASN A 87 22.47 6.93 -0.80
CA ASN A 87 23.53 7.79 -0.27
C ASN A 87 24.01 7.37 1.14
N GLY A 88 23.61 6.20 1.64
CA GLY A 88 24.08 5.66 2.90
C GLY A 88 23.42 6.25 4.16
N ASN A 89 22.27 6.94 4.03
CA ASN A 89 21.58 7.57 5.17
C ASN A 89 20.79 6.58 6.05
N GLY A 90 20.99 5.26 5.84
CA GLY A 90 20.33 4.20 6.60
C GLY A 90 18.88 3.97 6.20
N PRO A 91 18.13 3.14 6.96
CA PRO A 91 16.77 2.75 6.62
C PRO A 91 15.78 3.92 6.73
N ALA A 92 14.66 3.79 6.01
CA ALA A 92 13.52 4.68 6.12
C ALA A 92 12.21 3.89 6.11
N LEU A 93 11.15 4.48 6.65
CA LEU A 93 9.79 3.95 6.62
C LEU A 93 8.85 4.96 5.97
N ILE A 94 7.98 4.47 5.12
CA ILE A 94 6.84 5.22 4.59
C ILE A 94 5.56 4.46 4.92
N GLU A 95 4.65 5.10 5.64
CA GLU A 95 3.33 4.57 5.92
C GLU A 95 2.34 5.19 4.95
N LEU A 96 1.65 4.33 4.22
CA LEU A 96 0.67 4.66 3.20
C LEU A 96 -0.72 4.33 3.71
N VAL A 97 -1.48 5.36 4.12
CA VAL A 97 -2.87 5.15 4.56
C VAL A 97 -3.75 4.96 3.34
N THR A 98 -4.39 3.82 3.29
CA THR A 98 -5.28 3.40 2.21
C THR A 98 -6.50 2.67 2.76
N TYR A 99 -7.24 1.99 1.91
CA TYR A 99 -8.41 1.22 2.34
C TYR A 99 -8.70 0.07 1.39
N ARG A 100 -9.02 -1.09 1.95
CA ARG A 100 -9.42 -2.27 1.19
C ARG A 100 -10.90 -2.17 0.81
N TRP A 101 -11.24 -2.41 -0.46
CA TRP A 101 -12.64 -2.31 -0.95
C TRP A 101 -13.43 -3.59 -0.79
N TYR A 102 -12.75 -4.73 -0.87
CA TYR A 102 -13.33 -6.08 -0.76
C TYR A 102 -12.95 -6.75 0.55
N GLY A 103 -13.47 -7.95 0.77
CA GLY A 103 -13.07 -8.81 1.87
C GLY A 103 -11.56 -9.10 1.87
N HIS A 104 -11.02 -9.56 3.00
CA HIS A 104 -9.60 -9.87 3.12
C HIS A 104 -9.19 -11.04 2.22
N VAL A 105 -10.02 -12.07 2.15
CA VAL A 105 -9.76 -13.32 1.39
C VAL A 105 -10.74 -13.53 0.24
N ASP A 106 -11.63 -12.60 -0.01
CA ASP A 106 -12.72 -12.75 -0.96
C ASP A 106 -12.89 -11.46 -1.79
N TRP A 107 -13.34 -11.63 -3.04
CA TRP A 107 -13.67 -10.54 -3.95
C TRP A 107 -15.00 -9.86 -3.61
N ARG A 108 -15.81 -10.48 -2.77
CA ARG A 108 -17.12 -9.96 -2.36
C ARG A 108 -16.99 -8.82 -1.36
N ASP A 109 -18.00 -7.97 -1.33
CA ASP A 109 -18.07 -6.90 -0.34
C ASP A 109 -18.29 -7.51 1.06
N ASP A 110 -17.34 -7.30 1.95
CA ASP A 110 -17.45 -7.41 3.41
C ASP A 110 -18.22 -8.61 3.99
N ILE A 111 -17.87 -9.80 3.51
CA ILE A 111 -18.40 -11.05 4.08
C ILE A 111 -17.44 -11.70 5.08
N ASP A 112 -16.32 -11.04 5.38
CA ASP A 112 -15.37 -11.52 6.36
C ASP A 112 -16.07 -11.69 7.71
N VAL A 113 -15.95 -12.86 8.28
CA VAL A 113 -16.62 -13.21 9.53
C VAL A 113 -16.24 -12.23 10.64
N GLY A 114 -17.25 -11.61 11.24
CA GLY A 114 -17.06 -10.75 12.41
C GLY A 114 -16.77 -9.28 12.15
N VAL A 115 -16.61 -8.84 10.89
CA VAL A 115 -16.34 -7.44 10.57
C VAL A 115 -17.49 -6.83 9.77
N LYS A 116 -18.13 -5.84 10.38
CA LYS A 116 -19.03 -4.93 9.66
C LYS A 116 -18.29 -3.60 9.44
N ARG A 117 -17.70 -3.42 8.26
CA ARG A 117 -17.19 -2.11 7.87
C ARG A 117 -18.34 -1.20 7.49
N SER A 118 -18.25 0.07 7.86
CA SER A 118 -19.25 1.07 7.50
C SER A 118 -19.33 1.20 5.96
N LEU A 119 -20.49 0.97 5.38
CA LEU A 119 -20.72 1.21 3.95
C LEU A 119 -20.45 2.68 3.56
N LYS A 120 -20.66 3.61 4.50
CA LYS A 120 -20.33 5.03 4.32
C LYS A 120 -18.83 5.21 4.15
N ASP A 121 -18.03 4.54 4.95
CA ASP A 121 -16.56 4.62 4.88
C ASP A 121 -16.05 4.01 3.58
N VAL A 122 -16.52 2.81 3.22
CA VAL A 122 -16.20 2.19 1.93
C VAL A 122 -16.52 3.13 0.76
N LYS A 123 -17.72 3.74 0.74
CA LYS A 123 -18.12 4.71 -0.29
C LYS A 123 -17.21 5.95 -0.31
N ASN A 124 -16.83 6.46 0.85
CA ASN A 124 -15.94 7.62 0.94
C ASN A 124 -14.54 7.30 0.42
N TRP A 125 -14.01 6.12 0.76
CA TRP A 125 -12.72 5.68 0.26
C TRP A 125 -12.73 5.39 -1.25
N LYS A 126 -13.81 4.81 -1.78
CA LYS A 126 -13.99 4.62 -3.24
C LYS A 126 -13.98 5.95 -4.01
N LYS A 127 -14.45 7.06 -3.41
CA LYS A 127 -14.32 8.41 -4.02
C LYS A 127 -12.87 8.88 -4.13
N ARG A 128 -11.98 8.31 -3.34
CA ARG A 128 -10.53 8.59 -3.31
C ARG A 128 -9.73 7.54 -4.08
N ASP A 129 -10.34 6.87 -5.04
CA ASP A 129 -9.68 5.90 -5.92
C ASP A 129 -8.41 6.51 -6.53
N PRO A 130 -7.23 5.89 -6.34
CA PRO A 130 -5.96 6.46 -6.78
C PRO A 130 -5.88 6.58 -8.31
N ILE A 131 -6.46 5.63 -9.06
CA ILE A 131 -6.46 5.62 -10.52
C ILE A 131 -7.33 6.75 -11.04
N LEU A 132 -8.57 6.87 -10.54
CA LEU A 132 -9.50 7.93 -10.95
C LEU A 132 -8.96 9.32 -10.58
N ARG A 133 -8.34 9.48 -9.41
CA ARG A 133 -7.75 10.77 -9.00
C ARG A 133 -6.63 11.18 -9.93
N LEU A 134 -5.73 10.25 -10.25
CA LEU A 134 -4.62 10.51 -11.17
C LEU A 134 -5.14 10.82 -12.57
N SER A 135 -6.01 9.96 -13.13
CA SER A 135 -6.58 10.13 -14.47
C SER A 135 -7.27 11.50 -14.63
N LYS A 136 -8.16 11.86 -13.70
CA LYS A 136 -8.84 13.18 -13.72
C LYS A 136 -7.86 14.34 -13.67
N SER A 137 -6.82 14.24 -12.84
CA SER A 137 -5.80 15.29 -12.71
C SER A 137 -4.98 15.45 -13.98
N MET A 138 -4.62 14.34 -14.63
CA MET A 138 -3.87 14.34 -15.88
C MET A 138 -4.72 14.84 -17.07
N ILE A 139 -6.00 14.49 -17.10
CA ILE A 139 -6.95 15.02 -18.11
C ILE A 139 -7.08 16.54 -17.94
N LYS A 140 -7.27 17.02 -16.71
CA LYS A 140 -7.34 18.46 -16.43
C LYS A 140 -6.06 19.21 -16.84
N ALA A 141 -4.91 18.55 -16.72
CA ALA A 141 -3.61 19.09 -17.13
C ALA A 141 -3.35 18.97 -18.66
N GLY A 142 -4.26 18.38 -19.44
CA GLY A 142 -4.12 18.22 -20.88
C GLY A 142 -3.09 17.16 -21.34
N ILE A 143 -2.57 16.36 -20.42
CA ILE A 143 -1.53 15.34 -20.72
C ILE A 143 -2.10 13.92 -20.88
N TRP A 144 -3.37 13.73 -20.61
CA TRP A 144 -4.10 12.47 -20.65
C TRP A 144 -5.45 12.60 -21.29
N ASN A 145 -6.00 11.51 -21.84
CA ASN A 145 -7.36 11.44 -22.33
C ASN A 145 -7.94 10.01 -22.23
N LEU A 146 -9.24 9.87 -22.43
CA LEU A 146 -9.93 8.59 -22.31
C LEU A 146 -9.47 7.53 -23.32
N ASP A 147 -9.04 7.94 -24.52
CA ASP A 147 -8.54 6.99 -25.53
C ASP A 147 -7.23 6.36 -25.09
N LYS A 148 -6.32 7.12 -24.47
CA LYS A 148 -5.09 6.60 -23.88
C LYS A 148 -5.40 5.63 -22.73
N GLU A 149 -6.37 6.00 -21.88
CA GLU A 149 -6.82 5.16 -20.77
C GLU A 149 -7.37 3.83 -21.27
N LYS A 150 -8.27 3.87 -22.27
CA LYS A 150 -8.83 2.68 -22.90
C LYS A 150 -7.74 1.77 -23.47
N LYS A 151 -6.79 2.32 -24.23
CA LYS A 151 -5.67 1.53 -24.79
C LYS A 151 -4.83 0.81 -23.72
N ILE A 152 -4.65 1.43 -22.56
CA ILE A 152 -3.93 0.79 -21.45
C ILE A 152 -4.78 -0.33 -20.85
N ASN A 153 -6.05 -0.08 -20.60
CA ASN A 153 -6.97 -1.09 -20.06
C ASN A 153 -7.06 -2.30 -20.99
N ASP A 154 -7.28 -2.09 -22.29
CA ASP A 154 -7.32 -3.17 -23.27
C ASP A 154 -6.03 -4.01 -23.28
N LYS A 155 -4.86 -3.35 -23.13
CA LYS A 155 -3.57 -4.05 -23.02
C LYS A 155 -3.42 -4.84 -21.73
N ILE A 156 -3.94 -4.32 -20.62
CA ILE A 156 -3.92 -5.00 -19.32
C ILE A 156 -4.83 -6.23 -19.37
N ASP A 157 -6.05 -6.06 -19.86
CA ASP A 157 -7.03 -7.14 -19.99
C ASP A 157 -6.49 -8.29 -20.86
N LYS A 158 -5.89 -7.95 -21.99
CA LYS A 158 -5.22 -8.95 -22.83
C LYS A 158 -4.15 -9.74 -22.05
N LYS A 159 -3.28 -9.05 -21.30
CA LYS A 159 -2.24 -9.72 -20.49
C LYS A 159 -2.83 -10.61 -19.39
N ILE A 160 -3.92 -10.18 -18.76
CA ILE A 160 -4.61 -10.97 -17.74
C ILE A 160 -5.16 -12.26 -18.38
N HIS A 161 -5.86 -12.15 -19.51
CA HIS A 161 -6.38 -13.30 -20.22
C HIS A 161 -5.27 -14.26 -20.70
N GLU A 162 -4.17 -13.74 -21.21
CA GLU A 162 -3.02 -14.55 -21.62
C GLU A 162 -2.42 -15.32 -20.43
N ALA A 163 -2.22 -14.63 -19.28
CA ALA A 163 -1.70 -15.25 -18.05
C ALA A 163 -2.66 -16.31 -17.50
N TRP A 164 -3.95 -16.02 -17.49
CA TRP A 164 -4.99 -16.95 -17.07
C TRP A 164 -5.01 -18.21 -17.92
N ASN A 165 -5.03 -18.04 -19.25
CA ASN A 165 -5.04 -19.17 -20.18
C ASN A 165 -3.76 -20.00 -20.12
N LYS A 166 -2.63 -19.38 -19.79
CA LYS A 166 -1.39 -20.10 -19.53
C LYS A 166 -1.49 -20.94 -18.26
N ALA A 167 -1.94 -20.35 -17.16
CA ALA A 167 -2.09 -21.05 -15.89
C ALA A 167 -3.04 -22.25 -15.97
N LEU A 168 -4.13 -22.15 -16.76
CA LEU A 168 -5.05 -23.28 -16.99
C LEU A 168 -4.41 -24.45 -17.75
N LYS A 169 -3.32 -24.22 -18.46
CA LYS A 169 -2.60 -25.25 -19.24
C LYS A 169 -1.37 -25.80 -18.51
N ASP A 170 -0.95 -25.15 -17.43
CA ASP A 170 0.18 -25.61 -16.64
C ASP A 170 -0.22 -26.92 -15.91
N PRO A 171 0.64 -27.95 -15.90
CA PRO A 171 0.35 -29.19 -15.20
C PRO A 171 0.33 -28.96 -13.69
N PHE A 172 -0.51 -29.69 -13.00
CA PHE A 172 -0.44 -29.78 -11.54
C PHE A 172 0.86 -30.49 -11.15
N THR A 173 1.58 -29.94 -10.18
CA THR A 173 2.80 -30.54 -9.61
C THR A 173 2.46 -31.59 -8.59
#